data_30aca1c6ceb0293682e2faab74a15efd
#
_entry.id   30aca1c6ceb0293682e2faab74a15efd
#
_cell.length_a   1.000
_cell.length_b   1.000
_cell.length_c   1.000
_cell.angle_alpha   90.00
_cell.angle_beta   90.00
_cell.angle_gamma   90.00
#
_symmetry.space_group_name_H-M   'P 1'
#
loop_
_entity.id
_entity.type
_entity.pdbx_description
1 polymer ?
#
loop_
_entity_poly.entity_id
_entity_poly.type
_entity_poly.pdbx_seq_one_letter_code
_entity_poly.pdbx_strand_id
1 'polypeptide(L)'
;GVKEKSNVIETDSTHPITDYSKFKLNCEKILLSYKNKNFCPFIVRPATVCGYSRRQRLDLIVNILTNFAFHKKVINVFGGDQLRPNIHIKDMIRVYEFFIKEDLDKMSGDIVNAGIENNSVNELAEIVKKNIDNKIEIKRVPTDDNRSYHISSKKLIKDYNFQFNHTISDAVNDLKNAFDTGKLKNTFNDDKFFNVKLMQNINLI
;
A
#
# COMPACT_ATOMS: atom_id res chain seq x y z
N GLY A 1 13.13 -3.48 2.83
CA GLY A 1 13.86 -3.59 4.10
C GLY A 1 13.79 -2.29 4.89
N VAL A 2 14.22 -2.31 6.14
CA VAL A 2 14.33 -1.10 6.96
C VAL A 2 15.37 -0.17 6.35
N LYS A 3 15.07 1.11 6.26
CA LYS A 3 15.97 2.16 5.81
C LYS A 3 15.88 3.34 6.77
N GLU A 4 17.03 3.80 7.24
CA GLU A 4 17.16 5.04 8.02
C GLU A 4 17.09 6.28 7.14
N LYS A 5 17.47 6.11 5.86
CA LYS A 5 17.44 7.18 4.87
C LYS A 5 16.01 7.60 4.55
N SER A 6 15.75 8.89 4.62
CA SER A 6 14.52 9.49 4.13
C SER A 6 14.48 9.48 2.58
N ASN A 7 13.29 9.35 1.99
CA ASN A 7 13.08 9.39 0.53
C ASN A 7 13.87 8.31 -0.24
N VAL A 8 13.59 7.03 0.06
CA VAL A 8 14.20 5.90 -0.65
C VAL A 8 13.79 5.91 -2.12
N ILE A 9 14.79 5.94 -3.00
CA ILE A 9 14.61 5.93 -4.47
C ILE A 9 14.89 4.55 -5.06
N GLU A 10 14.58 4.37 -6.32
CA GLU A 10 14.64 3.07 -7.03
C GLU A 10 16.05 2.49 -7.11
N THR A 11 17.06 3.35 -7.16
CA THR A 11 18.51 2.98 -7.26
C THR A 11 19.16 2.70 -5.91
N ASP A 12 18.48 2.95 -4.80
CA ASP A 12 19.00 2.62 -3.48
C ASP A 12 19.16 1.12 -3.28
N SER A 13 20.19 0.71 -2.55
CA SER A 13 20.45 -0.70 -2.24
C SER A 13 19.22 -1.35 -1.59
N THR A 14 18.90 -2.56 -2.01
CA THR A 14 17.76 -3.33 -1.47
C THR A 14 18.26 -4.32 -0.41
N HIS A 15 17.65 -4.31 0.77
CA HIS A 15 17.95 -5.24 1.87
C HIS A 15 16.66 -5.95 2.30
N PRO A 16 16.19 -6.96 1.53
CA PRO A 16 14.96 -7.66 1.85
C PRO A 16 15.14 -8.49 3.12
N ILE A 17 14.19 -8.36 4.07
CA ILE A 17 14.24 -9.04 5.37
C ILE A 17 13.37 -10.30 5.36
N THR A 18 12.16 -10.20 4.81
CA THR A 18 11.20 -11.30 4.75
C THR A 18 11.40 -12.13 3.47
N ASP A 19 11.01 -13.42 3.52
CA ASP A 19 11.08 -14.29 2.34
C ASP A 19 10.22 -13.76 1.19
N TYR A 20 9.06 -13.17 1.49
CA TYR A 20 8.26 -12.46 0.50
C TYR A 20 9.06 -11.37 -0.22
N SER A 21 9.76 -10.50 0.53
CA SER A 21 10.53 -9.41 -0.08
C SER A 21 11.76 -9.91 -0.86
N LYS A 22 12.41 -10.99 -0.39
CA LYS A 22 13.50 -11.67 -1.13
C LYS A 22 12.98 -12.24 -2.45
N PHE A 23 11.82 -12.93 -2.40
CA PHE A 23 11.19 -13.49 -3.58
C PHE A 23 10.82 -12.40 -4.59
N LYS A 24 10.19 -11.31 -4.15
CA LYS A 24 9.83 -10.19 -5.03
C LYS A 24 11.06 -9.56 -5.71
N LEU A 25 12.15 -9.38 -4.98
CA LEU A 25 13.39 -8.87 -5.55
C LEU A 25 14.00 -9.84 -6.59
N ASN A 26 13.92 -11.15 -6.34
CA ASN A 26 14.37 -12.14 -7.32
C ASN A 26 13.51 -12.11 -8.59
N CYS A 27 12.19 -11.92 -8.46
CA CYS A 27 11.30 -11.73 -9.62
C CYS A 27 11.74 -10.53 -10.48
N GLU A 28 12.10 -9.40 -9.87
CA GLU A 28 12.61 -8.23 -10.59
C GLU A 28 13.87 -8.59 -11.41
N LYS A 29 14.84 -9.25 -10.78
CA LYS A 29 16.10 -9.67 -11.43
C LYS A 29 15.85 -10.61 -12.60
N ILE A 30 14.97 -11.59 -12.42
CA ILE A 30 14.60 -12.55 -13.47
C ILE A 30 13.94 -11.82 -14.62
N LEU A 31 12.93 -10.97 -14.37
CA LEU A 31 12.27 -10.21 -15.43
C LEU A 31 13.25 -9.34 -16.21
N LEU A 32 14.16 -8.64 -15.54
CA LEU A 32 15.15 -7.79 -16.18
C LEU A 32 16.18 -8.60 -16.99
N SER A 33 16.52 -9.83 -16.59
CA SER A 33 17.44 -10.68 -17.36
C SER A 33 16.87 -11.14 -18.69
N TYR A 34 15.54 -11.16 -18.85
CA TYR A 34 14.85 -11.49 -20.12
C TYR A 34 14.65 -10.28 -21.03
N LYS A 35 15.04 -9.07 -20.59
CA LYS A 35 14.88 -7.87 -21.40
C LYS A 35 15.59 -8.01 -22.74
N ASN A 36 14.86 -7.77 -23.81
CA ASN A 36 15.36 -7.73 -25.19
C ASN A 36 14.38 -6.90 -26.06
N LYS A 37 14.66 -6.77 -27.37
CA LYS A 37 13.83 -6.00 -28.31
C LYS A 37 12.36 -6.47 -28.43
N ASN A 38 12.07 -7.73 -28.06
CA ASN A 38 10.74 -8.32 -28.13
C ASN A 38 10.08 -8.49 -26.76
N PHE A 39 10.81 -8.21 -25.68
CA PHE A 39 10.34 -8.29 -24.31
C PHE A 39 10.84 -7.11 -23.50
N CYS A 40 9.94 -6.16 -23.23
CA CYS A 40 10.21 -4.90 -22.55
C CYS A 40 9.62 -4.92 -21.14
N PRO A 41 10.30 -5.54 -20.14
CA PRO A 41 9.78 -5.56 -18.78
C PRO A 41 9.78 -4.15 -18.17
N PHE A 42 8.74 -3.84 -17.44
CA PHE A 42 8.63 -2.64 -16.62
C PHE A 42 8.23 -3.02 -15.20
N ILE A 43 8.85 -2.42 -14.20
CA ILE A 43 8.66 -2.79 -12.80
C ILE A 43 8.07 -1.62 -12.02
N VAL A 44 6.91 -1.85 -11.43
CA VAL A 44 6.31 -0.93 -10.46
C VAL A 44 6.50 -1.49 -9.06
N ARG A 45 7.07 -0.69 -8.16
CA ARG A 45 7.18 -0.97 -6.72
C ARG A 45 6.11 -0.16 -5.98
N PRO A 46 4.91 -0.72 -5.77
CA PRO A 46 3.84 0.04 -5.12
C PRO A 46 4.07 0.19 -3.63
N ALA A 47 3.65 1.33 -3.09
CA ALA A 47 3.35 1.51 -1.69
C ALA A 47 2.19 0.60 -1.24
N THR A 48 1.85 0.60 0.04
CA THR A 48 0.69 -0.14 0.55
C THR A 48 -0.59 0.43 -0.07
N VAL A 49 -1.30 -0.40 -0.83
CA VAL A 49 -2.52 0.02 -1.52
C VAL A 49 -3.68 0.10 -0.53
N CYS A 50 -4.39 1.23 -0.51
CA CYS A 50 -5.53 1.47 0.38
C CYS A 50 -6.80 1.89 -0.38
N GLY A 51 -7.94 1.85 0.30
CA GLY A 51 -9.25 2.20 -0.25
C GLY A 51 -10.11 0.99 -0.58
N TYR A 52 -11.29 1.26 -1.11
CA TYR A 52 -12.28 0.24 -1.46
C TYR A 52 -11.94 -0.46 -2.79
N SER A 53 -12.03 -1.79 -2.80
CA SER A 53 -11.88 -2.61 -4.01
C SER A 53 -12.82 -3.82 -3.98
N ARG A 54 -13.09 -4.43 -5.16
CA ARG A 54 -13.90 -5.67 -5.24
C ARG A 54 -13.24 -6.83 -4.50
N ARG A 55 -11.92 -6.95 -4.59
CA ARG A 55 -11.08 -7.87 -3.79
C ARG A 55 -10.56 -7.12 -2.58
N GLN A 56 -11.48 -6.82 -1.63
CA GLN A 56 -11.13 -6.05 -0.45
C GLN A 56 -10.17 -6.80 0.47
N ARG A 57 -9.14 -6.09 0.93
CA ARG A 57 -8.26 -6.50 2.04
C ARG A 57 -8.47 -5.56 3.21
N LEU A 58 -8.70 -6.14 4.40
CA LEU A 58 -8.85 -5.40 5.66
C LEU A 58 -7.71 -5.69 6.64
N ASP A 59 -6.62 -6.30 6.15
CA ASP A 59 -5.37 -6.56 6.86
C ASP A 59 -4.23 -5.57 6.47
N LEU A 60 -4.56 -4.51 5.71
CA LEU A 60 -3.65 -3.43 5.35
C LEU A 60 -3.90 -2.19 6.22
N ILE A 61 -2.84 -1.45 6.55
CA ILE A 61 -2.86 -0.46 7.64
C ILE A 61 -4.02 0.54 7.56
N VAL A 62 -4.20 1.26 6.47
CA VAL A 62 -5.30 2.24 6.35
C VAL A 62 -6.66 1.55 6.43
N ASN A 63 -6.80 0.41 5.75
CA ASN A 63 -8.06 -0.31 5.66
C ASN A 63 -8.47 -0.92 7.00
N ILE A 64 -7.52 -1.50 7.76
CA ILE A 64 -7.82 -2.08 9.08
C ILE A 64 -8.15 -0.99 10.10
N LEU A 65 -7.41 0.13 10.13
CA LEU A 65 -7.72 1.25 11.02
C LEU A 65 -9.12 1.81 10.74
N THR A 66 -9.48 1.97 9.44
CA THR A 66 -10.80 2.43 9.02
C THR A 66 -11.91 1.46 9.43
N ASN A 67 -11.68 0.16 9.28
CA ASN A 67 -12.65 -0.88 9.68
C ASN A 67 -12.93 -0.85 11.19
N PHE A 68 -11.87 -0.75 12.02
CA PHE A 68 -12.01 -0.62 13.47
C PHE A 68 -12.69 0.69 13.87
N ALA A 69 -12.26 1.81 13.28
CA ALA A 69 -12.84 3.11 13.52
C ALA A 69 -14.35 3.15 13.24
N PHE A 70 -14.74 2.61 12.09
CA PHE A 70 -16.16 2.63 11.68
C PHE A 70 -17.04 1.75 12.57
N HIS A 71 -16.65 0.50 12.79
CA HIS A 71 -17.49 -0.49 13.46
C HIS A 71 -17.32 -0.56 14.97
N LYS A 72 -16.11 -0.32 15.49
CA LYS A 72 -15.79 -0.44 16.93
C LYS A 72 -15.64 0.89 17.64
N LYS A 73 -15.59 2.00 16.91
CA LYS A 73 -15.38 3.35 17.45
C LYS A 73 -14.10 3.49 18.27
N VAL A 74 -13.11 2.63 17.97
CA VAL A 74 -11.79 2.65 18.59
C VAL A 74 -10.75 2.29 17.57
N ILE A 75 -9.57 2.93 17.66
CA ILE A 75 -8.40 2.62 16.86
C ILE A 75 -7.28 2.19 17.78
N ASN A 76 -6.78 0.96 17.63
CA ASN A 76 -5.58 0.51 18.33
C ASN A 76 -4.36 0.77 17.41
N VAL A 77 -3.46 1.63 17.86
CA VAL A 77 -2.20 1.95 17.20
C VAL A 77 -1.07 1.16 17.86
N PHE A 78 -0.50 0.23 17.13
CA PHE A 78 0.64 -0.56 17.57
C PHE A 78 1.94 0.19 17.21
N GLY A 79 2.69 0.65 18.22
CA GLY A 79 3.82 1.55 18.08
C GLY A 79 3.36 2.97 17.79
N GLY A 80 3.43 3.39 16.53
CA GLY A 80 2.86 4.66 16.07
C GLY A 80 3.80 5.51 15.21
N ASP A 81 5.10 5.52 15.50
CA ASP A 81 6.07 6.41 14.83
C ASP A 81 6.64 5.82 13.54
N GLN A 82 6.45 4.50 13.34
CA GLN A 82 6.91 3.84 12.13
C GLN A 82 6.18 4.34 10.88
N LEU A 83 6.95 4.71 9.87
CA LEU A 83 6.43 5.23 8.61
C LEU A 83 5.89 4.10 7.72
N ARG A 84 4.79 4.39 7.05
CA ARG A 84 4.14 3.50 6.09
C ARG A 84 3.78 4.28 4.83
N PRO A 85 4.44 4.02 3.70
CA PRO A 85 4.04 4.60 2.43
C PRO A 85 2.71 3.98 1.98
N ASN A 86 1.84 4.82 1.44
CA ASN A 86 0.52 4.42 0.97
C ASN A 86 0.23 4.98 -0.43
N ILE A 87 -0.66 4.29 -1.14
CA ILE A 87 -1.22 4.72 -2.42
C ILE A 87 -2.70 4.33 -2.48
N HIS A 88 -3.54 5.25 -2.96
CA HIS A 88 -4.95 4.97 -3.21
C HIS A 88 -5.11 3.96 -4.34
N ILE A 89 -6.03 3.00 -4.20
CA ILE A 89 -6.27 1.96 -5.22
C ILE A 89 -6.57 2.52 -6.61
N LYS A 90 -7.33 3.62 -6.70
CA LYS A 90 -7.63 4.26 -7.99
C LYS A 90 -6.36 4.81 -8.66
N ASP A 91 -5.44 5.39 -7.89
CA ASP A 91 -4.18 5.85 -8.45
C ASP A 91 -3.25 4.69 -8.82
N MET A 92 -3.29 3.58 -8.07
CA MET A 92 -2.54 2.37 -8.47
C MET A 92 -3.04 1.82 -9.82
N ILE A 93 -4.36 1.80 -10.02
CA ILE A 93 -4.96 1.42 -11.32
C ILE A 93 -4.50 2.38 -12.42
N ARG A 94 -4.54 3.69 -12.16
CA ARG A 94 -4.08 4.71 -13.12
C ARG A 94 -2.59 4.57 -13.47
N VAL A 95 -1.74 4.16 -12.52
CA VAL A 95 -0.34 3.84 -12.82
C VAL A 95 -0.24 2.71 -13.85
N TYR A 96 -0.98 1.62 -13.69
CA TYR A 96 -0.99 0.53 -14.67
C TYR A 96 -1.55 0.98 -16.02
N GLU A 97 -2.69 1.69 -16.03
CA GLU A 97 -3.29 2.22 -17.26
C GLU A 97 -2.36 3.17 -18.01
N PHE A 98 -1.61 3.99 -17.27
CA PHE A 98 -0.63 4.90 -17.82
C PHE A 98 0.48 4.12 -18.56
N PHE A 99 1.08 3.13 -17.92
CA PHE A 99 2.19 2.39 -18.50
C PHE A 99 1.78 1.41 -19.62
N ILE A 100 0.53 0.95 -19.65
CA ILE A 100 0.00 0.20 -20.81
C ILE A 100 -0.03 1.06 -22.08
N LYS A 101 -0.09 2.38 -21.96
CA LYS A 101 -0.18 3.34 -23.06
C LYS A 101 1.13 4.07 -23.35
N GLU A 102 2.15 3.89 -22.51
CA GLU A 102 3.44 4.57 -22.63
C GLU A 102 4.31 3.90 -23.69
N ASP A 103 5.31 4.64 -24.18
CA ASP A 103 6.28 4.15 -25.15
C ASP A 103 7.15 3.04 -24.53
N LEU A 104 7.20 1.90 -25.20
CA LEU A 104 7.96 0.73 -24.77
C LEU A 104 9.48 1.01 -24.69
N ASP A 105 10.01 1.80 -25.61
CA ASP A 105 11.45 2.12 -25.63
C ASP A 105 11.82 2.98 -24.42
N LYS A 106 10.94 3.90 -24.02
CA LYS A 106 11.14 4.76 -22.86
C LYS A 106 11.12 3.99 -21.54
N MET A 107 10.27 3.00 -21.40
CA MET A 107 10.02 2.32 -20.13
C MET A 107 10.73 0.97 -20.00
N SER A 108 11.28 0.42 -21.08
CA SER A 108 11.86 -0.93 -21.10
C SER A 108 13.02 -1.12 -20.11
N GLY A 109 12.83 -2.01 -19.15
CA GLY A 109 13.79 -2.30 -18.09
C GLY A 109 13.81 -1.26 -16.98
N ASP A 110 12.86 -0.33 -16.97
CA ASP A 110 12.80 0.68 -15.93
C ASP A 110 12.05 0.19 -14.68
N ILE A 111 12.37 0.82 -13.55
CA ILE A 111 11.77 0.56 -12.23
C ILE A 111 11.26 1.88 -11.69
N VAL A 112 10.03 1.91 -11.19
CA VAL A 112 9.45 3.09 -10.55
C VAL A 112 8.81 2.75 -9.20
N ASN A 113 8.99 3.62 -8.22
CA ASN A 113 8.21 3.61 -7.00
C ASN A 113 6.86 4.31 -7.24
N ALA A 114 5.78 3.72 -6.71
CA ALA A 114 4.45 4.29 -6.80
C ALA A 114 3.81 4.41 -5.42
N GLY A 115 3.81 5.62 -4.87
CA GLY A 115 3.21 5.99 -3.59
C GLY A 115 3.30 7.48 -3.40
N ILE A 116 2.34 8.09 -2.70
CA ILE A 116 2.31 9.54 -2.55
C ILE A 116 2.51 9.99 -1.11
N GLU A 117 1.94 9.26 -0.16
CA GLU A 117 1.93 9.66 1.23
C GLU A 117 2.74 8.69 2.09
N ASN A 118 3.70 9.24 2.83
CA ASN A 118 4.55 8.50 3.76
C ASN A 118 4.20 8.97 5.19
N ASN A 119 3.12 8.44 5.75
CA ASN A 119 2.67 8.81 7.07
C ASN A 119 3.13 7.81 8.13
N SER A 120 3.33 8.29 9.35
CA SER A 120 3.42 7.44 10.52
C SER A 120 2.07 6.76 10.81
N VAL A 121 2.09 5.67 11.55
CA VAL A 121 0.83 5.00 11.94
C VAL A 121 -0.03 5.90 12.83
N ASN A 122 0.60 6.79 13.64
CA ASN A 122 -0.11 7.82 14.40
C ASN A 122 -0.86 8.80 13.48
N GLU A 123 -0.19 9.34 12.45
CA GLU A 123 -0.82 10.24 11.48
C GLU A 123 -1.94 9.55 10.71
N LEU A 124 -1.75 8.29 10.30
CA LEU A 124 -2.81 7.50 9.66
C LEU A 124 -4.03 7.34 10.57
N ALA A 125 -3.84 7.08 11.85
CA ALA A 125 -4.92 6.96 12.82
C ALA A 125 -5.70 8.28 12.97
N GLU A 126 -5.00 9.42 13.01
CA GLU A 126 -5.63 10.74 13.08
C GLU A 126 -6.39 11.07 11.78
N ILE A 127 -5.85 10.74 10.60
CA ILE A 127 -6.56 10.89 9.31
C ILE A 127 -7.85 10.06 9.33
N VAL A 128 -7.78 8.81 9.77
CA VAL A 128 -8.95 7.93 9.87
C VAL A 128 -9.99 8.49 10.84
N LYS A 129 -9.56 8.87 12.04
CA LYS A 129 -10.44 9.47 13.06
C LYS A 129 -11.17 10.69 12.50
N LYS A 130 -10.44 11.63 11.90
CA LYS A 130 -11.01 12.86 11.34
C LYS A 130 -12.08 12.60 10.26
N ASN A 131 -11.88 11.57 9.42
CA ASN A 131 -12.81 11.26 8.32
C ASN A 131 -14.00 10.37 8.75
N ILE A 132 -13.87 9.61 9.84
CA ILE A 132 -14.95 8.74 10.33
C ILE A 132 -15.78 9.44 11.41
N ASP A 133 -15.17 9.77 12.55
CA ASP A 133 -15.80 10.48 13.66
C ASP A 133 -14.72 10.99 14.63
N ASN A 134 -14.69 12.29 14.88
CA ASN A 134 -13.74 12.92 15.81
C ASN A 134 -13.83 12.42 17.27
N LYS A 135 -14.90 11.73 17.64
CA LYS A 135 -15.08 11.13 18.98
C LYS A 135 -14.40 9.76 19.14
N ILE A 136 -13.85 9.19 18.06
CA ILE A 136 -13.16 7.90 18.12
C ILE A 136 -11.95 7.98 19.04
N GLU A 137 -11.83 7.00 19.94
CA GLU A 137 -10.69 6.86 20.82
C GLU A 137 -9.52 6.22 20.08
N ILE A 138 -8.31 6.82 20.21
CA ILE A 138 -7.07 6.22 19.74
C ILE A 138 -6.30 5.69 20.94
N LYS A 139 -6.08 4.36 20.95
CA LYS A 139 -5.32 3.64 21.98
C LYS A 139 -3.95 3.26 21.45
N ARG A 140 -2.88 3.62 22.16
CA ARG A 140 -1.52 3.24 21.81
C ARG A 140 -1.15 1.94 22.51
N VAL A 141 -0.62 1.00 21.76
CA VAL A 141 -0.19 -0.33 22.22
C VAL A 141 1.29 -0.51 21.84
N PRO A 142 2.16 -0.95 22.77
CA PRO A 142 3.54 -1.29 22.42
C PRO A 142 3.61 -2.30 21.27
N THR A 143 4.70 -2.25 20.49
CA THR A 143 4.95 -3.21 19.40
C THR A 143 6.44 -3.49 19.24
N ASP A 144 6.77 -4.69 18.84
CA ASP A 144 8.12 -5.08 18.41
C ASP A 144 8.34 -4.89 16.90
N ASP A 145 7.32 -4.41 16.16
CA ASP A 145 7.43 -4.13 14.73
C ASP A 145 8.13 -2.79 14.47
N ASN A 146 9.45 -2.83 14.40
CA ASN A 146 10.31 -1.68 14.13
C ASN A 146 10.48 -1.37 12.64
N ARG A 147 9.76 -2.06 11.74
CA ARG A 147 9.84 -1.78 10.31
C ARG A 147 9.34 -0.37 10.03
N SER A 148 10.21 0.49 9.59
CA SER A 148 9.89 1.86 9.15
C SER A 148 10.53 2.11 7.81
N TYR A 149 9.77 2.59 6.85
CA TYR A 149 10.29 2.91 5.54
C TYR A 149 9.37 3.92 4.85
N HIS A 150 9.96 4.71 4.00
CA HIS A 150 9.21 5.57 3.10
C HIS A 150 9.89 5.62 1.73
N ILE A 151 9.12 5.90 0.70
CA ILE A 151 9.57 5.88 -0.67
C ILE A 151 9.41 7.26 -1.32
N SER A 152 10.22 7.51 -2.32
CA SER A 152 10.09 8.66 -3.21
C SER A 152 9.55 8.19 -4.56
N SER A 153 8.44 8.78 -4.99
CA SER A 153 7.89 8.60 -6.34
C SER A 153 8.28 9.76 -7.27
N LYS A 154 9.37 10.48 -6.94
CA LYS A 154 9.81 11.62 -7.76
C LYS A 154 10.10 11.22 -9.21
N LYS A 155 10.63 10.03 -9.44
CA LYS A 155 10.90 9.50 -10.77
C LYS A 155 9.60 9.37 -11.57
N LEU A 156 8.58 8.73 -11.02
CA LEU A 156 7.28 8.58 -11.65
C LEU A 156 6.65 9.95 -11.99
N ILE A 157 6.77 10.92 -11.07
CA ILE A 157 6.22 12.26 -11.26
C ILE A 157 7.01 13.06 -12.30
N LYS A 158 8.35 13.05 -12.24
CA LYS A 158 9.18 13.94 -13.06
C LYS A 158 9.49 13.38 -14.43
N ASP A 159 9.86 12.08 -14.51
CA ASP A 159 10.36 11.50 -15.76
C ASP A 159 9.19 11.01 -16.63
N TYR A 160 8.05 10.66 -15.98
CA TYR A 160 6.85 10.18 -16.66
C TYR A 160 5.68 11.17 -16.61
N ASN A 161 5.81 12.33 -15.94
CA ASN A 161 4.72 13.31 -15.79
C ASN A 161 3.45 12.74 -15.17
N PHE A 162 3.55 11.67 -14.37
CA PHE A 162 2.41 11.07 -13.71
C PHE A 162 1.90 11.95 -12.57
N GLN A 163 0.57 12.12 -12.47
CA GLN A 163 -0.07 12.87 -11.41
C GLN A 163 -0.96 11.97 -10.55
N PHE A 164 -0.70 11.94 -9.24
CA PHE A 164 -1.59 11.32 -8.28
C PHE A 164 -2.79 12.23 -8.03
N ASN A 165 -3.99 11.64 -7.97
CA ASN A 165 -5.24 12.40 -7.86
C ASN A 165 -6.01 12.11 -6.56
N HIS A 166 -5.59 11.12 -5.78
CA HIS A 166 -6.32 10.68 -4.59
C HIS A 166 -5.39 10.65 -3.37
N THR A 167 -5.96 10.97 -2.22
CA THR A 167 -5.32 10.99 -0.92
C THR A 167 -5.71 9.78 -0.07
N ILE A 168 -5.06 9.61 1.10
CA ILE A 168 -5.49 8.63 2.11
C ILE A 168 -6.88 8.98 2.65
N SER A 169 -7.21 10.27 2.79
CA SER A 169 -8.56 10.69 3.19
C SER A 169 -9.63 10.18 2.21
N ASP A 170 -9.35 10.23 0.90
CA ASP A 170 -10.27 9.68 -0.11
C ASP A 170 -10.43 8.17 0.06
N ALA A 171 -9.36 7.44 0.36
CA ALA A 171 -9.41 6.00 0.61
C ALA A 171 -10.26 5.66 1.84
N VAL A 172 -10.15 6.43 2.91
CA VAL A 172 -10.97 6.28 4.13
C VAL A 172 -12.44 6.55 3.81
N ASN A 173 -12.74 7.61 3.05
CA ASN A 173 -14.11 7.96 2.66
C ASN A 173 -14.73 6.92 1.71
N ASP A 174 -13.97 6.37 0.77
CA ASP A 174 -14.43 5.27 -0.10
C ASP A 174 -14.79 4.02 0.73
N LEU A 175 -13.98 3.67 1.73
CA LEU A 175 -14.26 2.56 2.65
C LEU A 175 -15.49 2.84 3.52
N LYS A 176 -15.59 4.04 4.10
CA LYS A 176 -16.75 4.46 4.88
C LYS A 176 -18.04 4.31 4.07
N ASN A 177 -18.06 4.81 2.84
CA ASN A 177 -19.21 4.68 1.96
C ASN A 177 -19.53 3.20 1.64
N ALA A 178 -18.51 2.35 1.48
CA ALA A 178 -18.73 0.93 1.24
C ALA A 178 -19.32 0.20 2.47
N PHE A 179 -18.97 0.63 3.70
CA PHE A 179 -19.58 0.13 4.93
C PHE A 179 -21.01 0.65 5.07
N ASP A 180 -21.25 1.96 4.92
CA ASP A 180 -22.57 2.59 5.02
C ASP A 180 -23.58 2.00 4.03
N THR A 181 -23.13 1.70 2.81
CA THR A 181 -23.99 1.12 1.75
C THR A 181 -24.10 -0.41 1.81
N GLY A 182 -23.48 -1.06 2.79
CA GLY A 182 -23.53 -2.52 2.98
C GLY A 182 -22.79 -3.33 1.91
N LYS A 183 -21.89 -2.72 1.13
CA LYS A 183 -21.04 -3.42 0.16
C LYS A 183 -20.01 -4.32 0.85
N LEU A 184 -19.58 -3.95 2.05
CA LEU A 184 -18.68 -4.73 2.89
C LEU A 184 -19.42 -5.16 4.15
N LYS A 185 -19.69 -6.47 4.27
CA LYS A 185 -20.39 -7.09 5.41
C LYS A 185 -19.48 -8.09 6.10
N ASN A 186 -19.72 -8.35 7.39
CA ASN A 186 -19.00 -9.34 8.20
C ASN A 186 -17.48 -9.13 8.22
N THR A 187 -17.04 -7.89 8.23
CA THR A 187 -15.67 -7.45 7.98
C THR A 187 -14.62 -7.96 8.97
N PHE A 188 -15.02 -8.50 10.12
CA PHE A 188 -14.13 -9.12 11.11
C PHE A 188 -14.15 -10.65 11.07
N ASN A 189 -15.21 -11.25 10.53
CA ASN A 189 -15.45 -12.71 10.62
C ASN A 189 -15.32 -13.43 9.28
N ASP A 190 -15.24 -12.71 8.17
CA ASP A 190 -15.12 -13.30 6.84
C ASP A 190 -13.63 -13.29 6.44
N ASP A 191 -13.03 -14.48 6.40
CA ASP A 191 -11.59 -14.66 6.17
C ASP A 191 -11.13 -14.20 4.79
N LYS A 192 -12.05 -14.02 3.83
CA LYS A 192 -11.71 -13.45 2.52
C LYS A 192 -11.06 -12.06 2.58
N PHE A 193 -11.25 -11.33 3.68
CA PHE A 193 -10.67 -10.01 3.89
C PHE A 193 -9.23 -10.06 4.44
N PHE A 194 -8.75 -11.26 4.86
CA PHE A 194 -7.47 -11.45 5.53
C PHE A 194 -6.64 -12.50 4.80
N ASN A 195 -5.62 -12.07 4.05
CA ASN A 195 -4.89 -12.98 3.16
C ASN A 195 -4.29 -14.19 3.88
N VAL A 196 -3.65 -13.99 5.04
CA VAL A 196 -3.02 -15.10 5.77
C VAL A 196 -4.06 -16.12 6.22
N LYS A 197 -5.16 -15.67 6.82
CA LYS A 197 -6.25 -16.56 7.25
C LYS A 197 -6.86 -17.32 6.07
N LEU A 198 -7.10 -16.62 4.95
CA LEU A 198 -7.64 -17.25 3.75
C LEU A 198 -6.70 -18.35 3.24
N MET A 199 -5.39 -18.08 3.18
CA MET A 199 -4.40 -19.06 2.70
C MET A 199 -4.29 -20.27 3.62
N GLN A 200 -4.37 -20.08 4.95
CA GLN A 200 -4.43 -21.17 5.94
C GLN A 200 -5.67 -22.04 5.73
N ASN A 201 -6.85 -21.42 5.55
CA ASN A 201 -8.11 -22.15 5.40
C ASN A 201 -8.17 -22.99 4.11
N ILE A 202 -7.45 -22.61 3.07
CA ILE A 202 -7.36 -23.38 1.82
C ILE A 202 -6.07 -24.22 1.73
N ASN A 203 -5.37 -24.41 2.86
CA ASN A 203 -4.16 -25.23 2.99
C ASN A 203 -3.03 -24.86 2.01
N LEU A 204 -2.83 -23.58 1.73
CA LEU A 204 -1.72 -23.07 0.91
C LEU A 204 -0.47 -22.73 1.75
N ILE A 205 -0.61 -22.59 3.05
CA ILE A 205 0.46 -22.36 4.04
C ILE A 205 0.13 -23.04 5.35
#